data_43fd5005622f9fc1c8965a7020311449
#
_entry.id   43fd5005622f9fc1c8965a7020311449
#
_cell.length_a   1.000
_cell.length_b   1.000
_cell.length_c   1.000
_cell.angle_alpha   90.00
_cell.angle_beta   90.00
_cell.angle_gamma   90.00
#
_symmetry.space_group_name_H-M   'P 1'
#
loop_
_entity.id
_entity.type
_entity.pdbx_description
1 polymer ?
#
loop_
_entity_poly.entity_id
_entity_poly.type
_entity_poly.pdbx_seq_one_letter_code
_entity_poly.pdbx_strand_id
1 'polypeptide(L)'
;MLAYWIINLINLKKIFISSDHAGFKLKEAIKMYLSKKKLTFQDLCPNNNARVDYPDFAHKLANKVKTSNNNVGILVCGSGVGMNISANRHKNIRAAQCFNIKSTKLSRLHNDANIITLGSRLLSKKNVLSFIGVFLKTKFEGGRHSKRIGKI
;
A
#
# COMPACT_ATOMS: atom_id res chain seq x y z
N MET A 1 -10.90 7.52 23.65
CA MET A 1 -9.96 6.39 23.87
C MET A 1 -9.72 5.53 22.64
N LEU A 2 -10.73 5.05 21.92
CA LEU A 2 -10.52 4.24 20.68
C LEU A 2 -9.70 4.95 19.59
N ALA A 3 -9.91 6.24 19.36
CA ALA A 3 -9.16 7.01 18.36
C ALA A 3 -7.66 7.11 18.70
N TYR A 4 -7.33 7.24 19.98
CA TYR A 4 -5.94 7.32 20.46
C TYR A 4 -5.18 6.00 20.24
N TRP A 5 -5.83 4.86 20.50
CA TRP A 5 -5.24 3.53 20.27
C TRP A 5 -5.07 3.21 18.78
N ILE A 6 -6.01 3.65 17.94
CA ILE A 6 -5.91 3.46 16.47
C ILE A 6 -4.76 4.29 15.91
N ILE A 7 -4.57 5.52 16.37
CA ILE A 7 -3.45 6.39 15.95
C ILE A 7 -2.12 5.77 16.35
N ASN A 8 -1.99 5.25 17.59
CA ASN A 8 -0.77 4.61 18.05
C ASN A 8 -0.44 3.32 17.27
N LEU A 9 -1.43 2.51 16.91
CA LEU A 9 -1.22 1.30 16.12
C LEU A 9 -0.78 1.60 14.68
N ILE A 10 -1.28 2.70 14.09
CA ILE A 10 -0.86 3.13 12.76
C ILE A 10 0.56 3.71 12.81
N ASN A 11 0.90 4.43 13.88
CA ASN A 11 2.24 5.01 14.07
C ASN A 11 3.35 3.96 14.29
N LEU A 12 3.01 2.72 14.64
CA LEU A 12 3.96 1.62 14.72
C LEU A 12 4.30 1.00 13.35
N LYS A 13 3.49 1.28 12.32
CA LYS A 13 3.75 0.78 10.96
C LYS A 13 4.77 1.66 10.26
N LYS A 14 5.77 1.04 9.64
CA LYS A 14 6.63 1.73 8.67
C LYS A 14 5.95 1.72 7.31
N ILE A 15 5.66 2.91 6.78
CA ILE A 15 4.98 3.08 5.49
C ILE A 15 6.04 3.38 4.43
N PHE A 16 6.05 2.59 3.37
CA PHE A 16 6.85 2.83 2.18
C PHE A 16 5.92 3.18 1.02
N ILE A 17 6.32 4.16 0.22
CA ILE A 17 5.55 4.58 -0.95
C ILE A 17 6.44 4.66 -2.18
N SER A 18 5.93 4.25 -3.31
CA SER A 18 6.63 4.34 -4.58
C SER A 18 5.64 4.44 -5.75
N SER A 19 6.11 4.95 -6.86
CA SER A 19 5.33 5.02 -8.11
C SER A 19 6.23 4.98 -9.33
N ASP A 20 5.64 4.74 -10.49
CA ASP A 20 6.22 5.14 -11.78
C ASP A 20 5.84 6.59 -12.12
N HIS A 21 6.20 7.04 -13.32
CA HIS A 21 5.88 8.38 -13.81
C HIS A 21 4.36 8.63 -13.93
N ALA A 22 3.55 7.62 -14.29
CA ALA A 22 2.10 7.75 -14.38
C ALA A 22 1.44 7.90 -13.01
N GLY A 23 2.01 7.29 -11.98
CA GLY A 23 1.53 7.38 -10.60
C GLY A 23 2.05 8.58 -9.81
N PHE A 24 3.00 9.34 -10.34
CA PHE A 24 3.72 10.38 -9.60
C PHE A 24 2.81 11.41 -8.94
N LYS A 25 1.90 12.03 -9.69
CA LYS A 25 0.99 13.06 -9.14
C LYS A 25 0.10 12.51 -8.01
N LEU A 26 -0.41 11.31 -8.19
CA LEU A 26 -1.24 10.66 -7.17
C LEU A 26 -0.41 10.28 -5.94
N LYS A 27 0.83 9.81 -6.13
CA LYS A 27 1.78 9.55 -5.03
C LYS A 27 2.02 10.81 -4.20
N GLU A 28 2.27 11.95 -4.82
CA GLU A 28 2.46 13.22 -4.11
C GLU A 28 1.21 13.61 -3.29
N ALA A 29 0.01 13.42 -3.83
CA ALA A 29 -1.23 13.66 -3.09
C ALA A 29 -1.37 12.72 -1.87
N ILE A 30 -0.96 11.46 -2.02
CA ILE A 30 -0.95 10.49 -0.90
C ILE A 30 0.06 10.92 0.17
N LYS A 31 1.25 11.35 -0.21
CA LYS A 31 2.26 11.86 0.73
C LYS A 31 1.73 13.04 1.54
N MET A 32 1.05 14.00 0.90
CA MET A 32 0.40 15.12 1.60
C MET A 32 -0.66 14.62 2.60
N TYR A 33 -1.47 13.65 2.21
CA TYR A 33 -2.47 13.04 3.09
C TYR A 33 -1.82 12.37 4.30
N LEU A 34 -0.77 11.58 4.10
CA LEU A 34 -0.04 10.91 5.19
C LEU A 34 0.56 11.93 6.16
N SER A 35 1.19 12.98 5.64
CA SER A 35 1.75 14.09 6.44
C SER A 35 0.67 14.81 7.26
N LYS A 36 -0.47 15.12 6.65
CA LYS A 36 -1.61 15.73 7.35
C LYS A 36 -2.15 14.84 8.48
N LYS A 37 -2.05 13.52 8.32
CA LYS A 37 -2.40 12.54 9.36
C LYS A 37 -1.27 12.29 10.37
N LYS A 38 -0.15 13.01 10.27
CA LYS A 38 1.05 12.85 11.11
C LYS A 38 1.63 11.43 11.05
N LEU A 39 1.50 10.77 9.90
CA LEU A 39 2.06 9.46 9.64
C LEU A 39 3.41 9.59 8.96
N THR A 40 4.42 8.90 9.48
CA THR A 40 5.75 8.87 8.87
C THR A 40 5.78 7.87 7.72
N PHE A 41 6.49 8.22 6.65
CA PHE A 41 6.66 7.35 5.48
C PHE A 41 8.01 7.58 4.82
N GLN A 42 8.44 6.62 4.01
CA GLN A 42 9.62 6.74 3.17
C GLN A 42 9.21 6.62 1.70
N ASP A 43 9.54 7.64 0.92
CA ASP A 43 9.38 7.63 -0.54
C ASP A 43 10.61 6.95 -1.18
N LEU A 44 10.38 5.92 -1.97
CA LEU A 44 11.42 5.09 -2.59
C LEU A 44 11.61 5.37 -4.08
N CYS A 45 10.91 6.35 -4.63
CA CYS A 45 11.07 6.72 -6.03
C CYS A 45 11.69 8.11 -6.19
N PRO A 46 12.17 8.46 -7.42
CA PRO A 46 12.67 9.80 -7.69
C PRO A 46 11.64 10.88 -7.39
N ASN A 47 12.12 12.05 -6.96
CA ASN A 47 11.26 13.21 -6.69
C ASN A 47 10.84 13.96 -7.97
N ASN A 48 10.76 13.28 -9.09
CA ASN A 48 10.34 13.82 -10.37
C ASN A 48 9.46 12.82 -11.12
N ASN A 49 8.87 13.25 -12.23
CA ASN A 49 7.99 12.44 -13.08
C ASN A 49 8.72 11.88 -14.30
N ALA A 50 10.03 11.73 -14.27
CA ALA A 50 10.79 11.13 -15.36
C ALA A 50 10.31 9.70 -15.63
N ARG A 51 10.34 9.31 -16.91
CA ARG A 51 9.94 7.97 -17.33
C ARG A 51 10.83 6.92 -16.69
N VAL A 52 10.18 5.95 -16.06
CA VAL A 52 10.85 4.84 -15.36
C VAL A 52 10.09 3.55 -15.60
N ASP A 53 10.76 2.44 -15.45
CA ASP A 53 10.15 1.11 -15.51
C ASP A 53 9.55 0.76 -14.15
N TYR A 54 8.24 0.57 -14.11
CA TYR A 54 7.48 0.32 -12.88
C TYR A 54 7.97 -0.90 -12.07
N PRO A 55 8.46 -2.00 -12.69
CA PRO A 55 8.91 -3.16 -11.91
C PRO A 55 10.07 -2.83 -10.97
N ASP A 56 11.01 -1.99 -11.38
CA ASP A 56 12.16 -1.61 -10.56
C ASP A 56 11.73 -1.01 -9.23
N PHE A 57 10.73 -0.15 -9.27
CA PHE A 57 10.20 0.50 -8.07
C PHE A 57 9.28 -0.40 -7.25
N ALA A 58 8.54 -1.29 -7.90
CA ALA A 58 7.76 -2.31 -7.21
C ALA A 58 8.68 -3.28 -6.45
N HIS A 59 9.76 -3.76 -7.06
CA HIS A 59 10.75 -4.63 -6.43
C HIS A 59 11.47 -3.93 -5.28
N LYS A 60 11.88 -2.68 -5.47
CA LYS A 60 12.53 -1.88 -4.43
C LYS A 60 11.65 -1.75 -3.19
N LEU A 61 10.38 -1.44 -3.37
CA LEU A 61 9.43 -1.32 -2.26
C LEU A 61 9.13 -2.68 -1.61
N ALA A 62 8.89 -3.72 -2.39
CA ALA A 62 8.63 -5.06 -1.88
C ALA A 62 9.79 -5.58 -1.01
N ASN A 63 11.06 -5.33 -1.43
CA ASN A 63 12.25 -5.66 -0.65
C ASN A 63 12.29 -4.94 0.71
N LYS A 64 11.76 -3.73 0.82
CA LYS A 64 11.64 -3.02 2.11
C LYS A 64 10.50 -3.57 2.95
N VAL A 65 9.34 -3.80 2.34
CA VAL A 65 8.15 -4.25 3.08
C VAL A 65 8.35 -5.64 3.68
N LYS A 66 8.96 -6.58 2.95
CA LYS A 66 9.14 -7.97 3.41
C LYS A 66 10.07 -8.14 4.63
N THR A 67 10.80 -7.09 5.03
CA THR A 67 11.76 -7.17 6.14
C THR A 67 11.10 -7.19 7.52
N SER A 68 9.83 -6.82 7.63
CA SER A 68 9.09 -6.82 8.90
C SER A 68 7.58 -6.89 8.68
N ASN A 69 6.89 -7.62 9.53
CA ASN A 69 5.42 -7.70 9.53
C ASN A 69 4.73 -6.36 9.85
N ASN A 70 5.48 -5.39 10.41
CA ASN A 70 4.98 -4.04 10.70
C ASN A 70 5.13 -3.09 9.50
N ASN A 71 5.78 -3.52 8.42
CA ASN A 71 5.96 -2.71 7.24
C ASN A 71 4.74 -2.83 6.31
N VAL A 72 4.35 -1.71 5.72
CA VAL A 72 3.31 -1.66 4.69
C VAL A 72 3.77 -0.82 3.50
N GLY A 73 3.27 -1.16 2.33
CA GLY A 73 3.63 -0.49 1.08
C GLY A 73 2.44 0.10 0.34
N ILE A 74 2.70 1.19 -0.36
CA ILE A 74 1.76 1.85 -1.27
C ILE A 74 2.45 1.98 -2.62
N LEU A 75 1.91 1.32 -3.64
CA LEU A 75 2.41 1.36 -5.02
C LEU A 75 1.39 2.01 -5.94
N VAL A 76 1.84 2.94 -6.76
CA VAL A 76 0.99 3.68 -7.69
C VAL A 76 1.59 3.64 -9.10
N CYS A 77 0.82 3.18 -10.07
CA CYS A 77 1.16 3.33 -11.49
C CYS A 77 -0.10 3.71 -12.29
N GLY A 78 -0.06 3.63 -13.60
CA GLY A 78 -1.21 3.98 -14.44
C GLY A 78 -2.46 3.14 -14.15
N SER A 79 -2.31 1.82 -14.11
CA SER A 79 -3.41 0.86 -13.85
C SER A 79 -3.36 0.19 -12.48
N GLY A 80 -2.21 0.17 -11.83
CA GLY A 80 -1.95 -0.61 -10.61
C GLY A 80 -1.60 -2.08 -10.86
N VAL A 81 -1.87 -2.59 -12.06
CA VAL A 81 -1.74 -4.03 -12.40
C VAL A 81 -0.28 -4.48 -12.42
N GLY A 82 0.56 -3.78 -13.19
CA GLY A 82 1.97 -4.18 -13.36
C GLY A 82 2.75 -4.16 -12.05
N MET A 83 2.55 -3.14 -11.23
CA MET A 83 3.16 -3.06 -9.90
C MET A 83 2.65 -4.14 -8.96
N ASN A 84 1.36 -4.50 -9.06
CA ASN A 84 0.79 -5.61 -8.28
C ASN A 84 1.46 -6.93 -8.63
N ILE A 85 1.57 -7.24 -9.92
CA ILE A 85 2.22 -8.46 -10.41
C ILE A 85 3.67 -8.53 -9.94
N SER A 86 4.42 -7.42 -10.12
CA SER A 86 5.84 -7.35 -9.76
C SER A 86 6.07 -7.52 -8.26
N ALA A 87 5.27 -6.85 -7.43
CA ALA A 87 5.39 -6.95 -5.97
C ALA A 87 5.11 -8.36 -5.47
N ASN A 88 4.10 -9.04 -6.01
CA ASN A 88 3.73 -10.41 -5.60
C ASN A 88 4.72 -11.50 -6.03
N ARG A 89 5.80 -11.17 -6.76
CA ARG A 89 6.92 -12.09 -7.03
C ARG A 89 7.83 -12.30 -5.82
N HIS A 90 7.66 -11.48 -4.77
CA HIS A 90 8.48 -11.57 -3.57
C HIS A 90 7.78 -12.41 -2.49
N LYS A 91 8.53 -13.36 -1.91
CA LYS A 91 8.08 -14.11 -0.74
C LYS A 91 7.70 -13.14 0.39
N ASN A 92 6.66 -13.47 1.14
CA ASN A 92 6.09 -12.67 2.22
C ASN A 92 5.46 -11.33 1.77
N ILE A 93 5.26 -11.13 0.48
CA ILE A 93 4.48 -10.01 -0.06
C ILE A 93 3.09 -10.51 -0.47
N ARG A 94 2.09 -9.79 -0.01
CA ARG A 94 0.69 -9.94 -0.41
C ARG A 94 0.20 -8.58 -0.85
N ALA A 95 0.47 -8.24 -2.10
CA ALA A 95 0.03 -7.00 -2.73
C ALA A 95 -1.39 -7.17 -3.26
N ALA A 96 -2.26 -6.26 -2.89
CA ALA A 96 -3.66 -6.24 -3.31
C ALA A 96 -3.96 -5.01 -4.15
N GLN A 97 -4.48 -5.22 -5.35
CA GLN A 97 -5.03 -4.14 -6.16
C GLN A 97 -6.44 -3.81 -5.68
N CYS A 98 -6.65 -2.56 -5.29
CA CYS A 98 -7.88 -2.12 -4.67
C CYS A 98 -8.63 -1.11 -5.57
N PHE A 99 -9.92 -1.33 -5.75
CA PHE A 99 -10.78 -0.50 -6.59
C PHE A 99 -11.91 0.19 -5.82
N ASN A 100 -12.19 -0.26 -4.59
CA ASN A 100 -13.23 0.29 -3.75
C ASN A 100 -12.95 0.00 -2.26
N ILE A 101 -13.73 0.61 -1.39
CA ILE A 101 -13.60 0.45 0.08
C ILE A 101 -13.75 -1.01 0.51
N LYS A 102 -14.69 -1.75 -0.09
CA LYS A 102 -14.97 -3.15 0.29
C LYS A 102 -13.77 -4.04 -0.05
N SER A 103 -13.25 -3.98 -1.28
CA SER A 103 -12.08 -4.75 -1.67
C SER A 103 -10.83 -4.39 -0.84
N THR A 104 -10.64 -3.12 -0.54
CA THR A 104 -9.55 -2.65 0.32
C THR A 104 -9.67 -3.24 1.73
N LYS A 105 -10.84 -3.18 2.33
CA LYS A 105 -11.09 -3.75 3.67
C LYS A 105 -10.85 -5.26 3.69
N LEU A 106 -11.40 -5.98 2.71
CA LEU A 106 -11.27 -7.43 2.62
C LEU A 106 -9.82 -7.89 2.37
N SER A 107 -9.03 -7.14 1.60
CA SER A 107 -7.62 -7.44 1.39
C SER A 107 -6.82 -7.48 2.70
N ARG A 108 -7.17 -6.62 3.64
CA ARG A 108 -6.59 -6.62 4.97
C ARG A 108 -7.18 -7.70 5.87
N LEU A 109 -8.52 -7.75 5.99
CA LEU A 109 -9.22 -8.68 6.88
C LEU A 109 -8.89 -10.15 6.57
N HIS A 110 -8.89 -10.52 5.29
CA HIS A 110 -8.81 -11.92 4.87
C HIS A 110 -7.41 -12.35 4.41
N ASN A 111 -6.64 -11.44 3.80
CA ASN A 111 -5.38 -11.77 3.17
C ASN A 111 -4.16 -11.15 3.86
N ASP A 112 -4.39 -10.35 4.90
CA ASP A 112 -3.33 -9.58 5.56
C ASP A 112 -2.42 -8.91 4.53
N ALA A 113 -3.02 -8.30 3.49
CA ALA A 113 -2.28 -7.64 2.43
C ALA A 113 -1.35 -6.57 3.03
N ASN A 114 -0.06 -6.64 2.72
CA ASN A 114 0.93 -5.71 3.24
C ASN A 114 1.33 -4.63 2.22
N ILE A 115 0.86 -4.74 0.98
CA ILE A 115 1.00 -3.72 -0.05
C ILE A 115 -0.37 -3.46 -0.68
N ILE A 116 -0.72 -2.18 -0.84
CA ILE A 116 -1.85 -1.76 -1.68
C ILE A 116 -1.32 -1.22 -3.00
N THR A 117 -1.92 -1.63 -4.12
CA THR A 117 -1.59 -1.12 -5.45
C THR A 117 -2.78 -0.38 -6.06
N LEU A 118 -2.50 0.75 -6.68
CA LEU A 118 -3.49 1.74 -7.11
C LEU A 118 -3.21 2.23 -8.53
N GLY A 119 -4.26 2.37 -9.30
CA GLY A 119 -4.20 2.88 -10.68
C GLY A 119 -4.57 4.35 -10.76
N SER A 120 -3.63 5.23 -11.09
CA SER A 120 -3.84 6.68 -11.18
C SER A 120 -4.80 7.10 -12.30
N ARG A 121 -4.91 6.27 -13.35
CA ARG A 121 -5.81 6.50 -14.49
C ARG A 121 -7.22 5.94 -14.28
N LEU A 122 -7.40 5.12 -13.26
CA LEU A 122 -8.66 4.39 -13.00
C LEU A 122 -9.41 4.91 -11.77
N LEU A 123 -8.71 5.60 -10.86
CA LEU A 123 -9.24 5.97 -9.56
C LEU A 123 -9.16 7.49 -9.34
N SER A 124 -10.19 8.05 -8.73
CA SER A 124 -10.14 9.45 -8.29
C SER A 124 -9.25 9.61 -7.05
N LYS A 125 -8.61 10.77 -6.93
CA LYS A 125 -7.80 11.12 -5.74
C LYS A 125 -8.59 10.93 -4.45
N LYS A 126 -9.84 11.40 -4.39
CA LYS A 126 -10.72 11.27 -3.21
C LYS A 126 -10.88 9.81 -2.78
N ASN A 127 -11.17 8.93 -3.73
CA ASN A 127 -11.35 7.52 -3.45
C ASN A 127 -10.06 6.88 -2.95
N VAL A 128 -8.93 7.16 -3.60
CA VAL A 128 -7.61 6.65 -3.20
C VAL A 128 -7.27 7.01 -1.77
N LEU A 129 -7.46 8.27 -1.37
CA LEU A 129 -7.17 8.69 0.01
C LEU A 129 -8.06 7.96 1.03
N SER A 130 -9.31 7.69 0.67
CA SER A 130 -10.22 6.87 1.50
C SER A 130 -9.73 5.41 1.60
N PHE A 131 -9.26 4.82 0.48
CA PHE A 131 -8.72 3.47 0.48
C PHE A 131 -7.46 3.36 1.34
N ILE A 132 -6.55 4.31 1.25
CA ILE A 132 -5.34 4.37 2.10
C ILE A 132 -5.75 4.39 3.58
N GLY A 133 -6.71 5.23 3.96
CA GLY A 133 -7.20 5.30 5.33
C GLY A 133 -7.76 3.95 5.82
N VAL A 134 -8.57 3.28 5.01
CA VAL A 134 -9.12 1.96 5.33
C VAL A 134 -8.03 0.90 5.40
N PHE A 135 -7.09 0.87 4.44
CA PHE A 135 -5.99 -0.08 4.39
C PHE A 135 -5.11 -0.01 5.64
N LEU A 136 -4.75 1.19 6.07
CA LEU A 136 -3.87 1.39 7.23
C LEU A 136 -4.55 1.06 8.56
N LYS A 137 -5.86 1.26 8.68
CA LYS A 137 -6.64 1.04 9.92
C LYS A 137 -7.11 -0.39 10.10
N THR A 138 -7.38 -1.11 9.00
CA THR A 138 -7.97 -2.45 9.08
C THR A 138 -6.94 -3.46 9.54
N LYS A 139 -7.25 -4.20 10.60
CA LYS A 139 -6.44 -5.29 11.12
C LYS A 139 -6.78 -6.60 10.42
N PHE A 140 -5.83 -7.53 10.39
CA PHE A 140 -6.06 -8.89 9.95
C PHE A 140 -7.02 -9.61 10.92
N GLU A 141 -7.99 -10.33 10.38
CA GLU A 141 -8.98 -11.06 11.16
C GLU A 141 -8.41 -12.34 11.79
N GLY A 142 -7.41 -12.96 11.14
CA GLY A 142 -6.81 -14.21 11.62
C GLY A 142 -7.71 -15.42 11.39
N GLY A 143 -7.75 -16.32 12.37
CA GLY A 143 -8.61 -17.50 12.34
C GLY A 143 -8.40 -18.38 11.10
N ARG A 144 -9.49 -18.74 10.42
CA ARG A 144 -9.44 -19.54 9.17
C ARG A 144 -8.59 -18.94 8.06
N HIS A 145 -8.42 -17.61 8.06
CA HIS A 145 -7.62 -16.91 7.04
C HIS A 145 -6.12 -17.11 7.23
N SER A 146 -5.66 -17.27 8.48
CA SER A 146 -4.23 -17.57 8.77
C SER A 146 -3.76 -18.84 8.09
N LYS A 147 -4.57 -19.92 8.15
CA LYS A 147 -4.26 -21.18 7.48
C LYS A 147 -4.18 -21.03 5.95
N ARG A 148 -5.03 -20.16 5.38
CA ARG A 148 -5.07 -19.94 3.93
C ARG A 148 -3.88 -19.15 3.45
N ILE A 149 -3.53 -18.05 4.10
CA ILE A 149 -2.36 -17.24 3.71
C ILE A 149 -1.04 -17.99 3.95
N GLY A 150 -1.00 -18.92 4.92
CA GLY A 150 0.16 -19.79 5.13
C GLY A 150 0.43 -20.79 3.99
N LYS A 151 -0.44 -20.85 2.98
CA LYS A 151 -0.27 -21.68 1.76
C LYS A 151 0.15 -20.86 0.53
N ILE A 152 0.33 -19.55 0.69
CA ILE A 152 0.82 -18.63 -0.36
C ILE A 152 2.38 -18.53 -0.27
#